data_818003e98303394670b5f9b36eee9556
#
_entry.id   818003e98303394670b5f9b36eee9556
#
_cell.length_a   1.000
_cell.length_b   1.000
_cell.length_c   1.000
_cell.angle_alpha   90.00
_cell.angle_beta   90.00
_cell.angle_gamma   90.00
#
_symmetry.space_group_name_H-M   'P 1'
#
loop_
_entity.id
_entity.type
_entity.pdbx_description
1 polymer ?
#
loop_
_entity_poly.entity_id
_entity_poly.type
_entity_poly.pdbx_seq_one_letter_code
_entity_poly.pdbx_strand_id
1 'polypeptide(L)' 'MEQNEKYDYMDKNRSLSVRQMDVLKQLSLGLSNKQIAYNLGVAEATVKMHISALLRFFNVQNRTQILLKAKQEGWI' A
#
# COMPACT_ATOMS: atom_id res chain seq x y z
N MET A 1 3.25 -13.87 -25.58
CA MET A 1 3.15 -13.85 -25.15
C MET A 1 3.21 -13.89 -24.78
N GLU A 2 3.10 -13.68 -24.52
CA GLU A 2 2.99 -13.57 -23.99
C GLU A 2 3.20 -13.64 -23.32
N GLN A 3 3.49 -13.93 -22.84
CA GLN A 3 3.54 -13.97 -21.99
C GLN A 3 4.05 -13.72 -21.32
N ASN A 4 4.95 -13.78 -21.30
CA ASN A 4 5.29 -13.25 -20.48
C ASN A 4 5.05 -12.54 -20.25
N GLU A 5 5.57 -12.66 -20.93
CA GLU A 5 4.56 -11.85 -20.82
C GLU A 5 3.68 -11.90 -19.68
N LYS A 6 3.50 -12.99 -19.37
CA LYS A 6 2.70 -13.22 -18.25
C LYS A 6 3.17 -12.49 -17.03
N TYR A 7 4.43 -12.45 -16.87
CA TYR A 7 5.04 -11.81 -15.79
C TYR A 7 4.84 -10.29 -15.82
N ASP A 8 5.02 -9.71 -16.98
CA ASP A 8 4.76 -8.29 -17.18
C ASP A 8 3.31 -7.98 -16.94
N TYR A 9 2.46 -8.91 -17.33
CA TYR A 9 1.06 -8.80 -17.13
C TYR A 9 0.70 -8.67 -15.66
N MET A 10 1.35 -9.45 -14.83
CA MET A 10 1.12 -9.37 -13.40
C MET A 10 1.56 -8.03 -12.84
N ASP A 11 2.66 -7.50 -13.32
CA ASP A 11 3.14 -6.22 -12.87
C ASP A 11 2.17 -5.11 -13.23
N LYS A 12 1.59 -5.19 -14.40
CA LYS A 12 0.62 -4.21 -14.83
C LYS A 12 -0.63 -4.23 -13.95
N ASN A 13 -0.96 -5.40 -13.44
CA ASN A 13 -2.15 -5.54 -12.62
C ASN A 13 -1.88 -5.28 -11.15
N ARG A 14 -0.63 -5.13 -10.79
CA ARG A 14 -0.25 -4.85 -9.43
C ARG A 14 0.01 -3.36 -9.29
N SER A 15 -1.04 -2.61 -9.15
CA SER A 15 -0.89 -1.19 -8.91
C SER A 15 -1.74 -0.80 -7.72
N LEU A 16 -1.29 0.21 -7.02
CA LEU A 16 -2.02 0.75 -5.88
C LEU A 16 -2.94 1.84 -6.36
N SER A 17 -4.11 1.94 -5.74
CA SER A 17 -5.01 3.05 -6.00
C SER A 17 -4.39 4.33 -5.45
N VAL A 18 -4.93 5.46 -5.89
CA VAL A 18 -4.47 6.76 -5.40
C VAL A 18 -4.60 6.83 -3.88
N ARG A 19 -5.72 6.35 -3.35
CA ARG A 19 -5.96 6.41 -1.91
C ARG A 19 -5.02 5.47 -1.15
N GLN A 20 -4.75 4.31 -1.71
CA GLN A 20 -3.80 3.38 -1.11
C GLN A 20 -2.40 3.98 -1.09
N MET A 21 -2.01 4.68 -2.17
CA MET A 21 -0.73 5.38 -2.20
C MET A 21 -0.67 6.47 -1.13
N ASP A 22 -1.78 7.21 -0.96
CA ASP A 22 -1.84 8.24 0.06
C ASP A 22 -1.60 7.64 1.44
N VAL A 23 -2.26 6.52 1.72
CA VAL A 23 -2.09 5.85 3.01
C VAL A 23 -0.65 5.37 3.16
N LEU A 24 -0.10 4.77 2.12
CA LEU A 24 1.30 4.29 2.18
C LEU A 24 2.26 5.42 2.50
N LYS A 25 2.10 6.56 1.87
CA LYS A 25 2.96 7.71 2.13
C LYS A 25 2.85 8.18 3.57
N GLN A 26 1.64 8.19 4.10
CA GLN A 26 1.44 8.63 5.48
C GLN A 26 1.98 7.61 6.47
N LEU A 27 1.92 6.33 6.15
CA LEU A 27 2.57 5.30 6.96
C LEU A 27 4.07 5.55 7.01
N SER A 28 4.65 5.94 5.89
CA SER A 28 6.10 6.17 5.84
C SER A 28 6.53 7.36 6.67
N LEU A 29 5.59 8.24 7.00
CA LEU A 29 5.86 9.38 7.88
C LEU A 29 5.69 9.01 9.35
N GLY A 30 5.32 7.78 9.65
CA GLY A 30 5.17 7.32 11.02
C GLY A 30 3.87 7.74 11.67
N LEU A 31 2.87 8.11 10.89
CA LEU A 31 1.60 8.57 11.45
C LEU A 31 0.71 7.42 11.87
N SER A 32 -0.10 7.67 12.90
CA SER A 32 -1.06 6.67 13.37
C SER A 32 -2.25 6.61 12.43
N ASN A 33 -3.03 5.52 12.54
CA ASN A 33 -4.24 5.38 11.74
C ASN A 33 -5.18 6.55 11.97
N LYS A 34 -5.27 7.03 13.20
CA LYS A 34 -6.14 8.15 13.53
C LYS A 34 -5.68 9.43 12.83
N GLN A 35 -4.38 9.67 12.82
CA GLN A 35 -3.82 10.84 12.15
C GLN A 35 -4.01 10.76 10.65
N ILE A 36 -3.79 9.56 10.10
CA ILE A 36 -3.97 9.35 8.66
C ILE A 36 -5.43 9.60 8.30
N ALA A 37 -6.35 9.04 9.09
CA ALA A 37 -7.78 9.24 8.85
C ALA A 37 -8.14 10.71 8.85
N TYR A 38 -7.64 11.43 9.83
CA TYR A 38 -7.89 12.87 9.93
C TYR A 38 -7.34 13.59 8.70
N ASN A 39 -6.09 13.30 8.33
CA ASN A 39 -5.46 13.97 7.20
C ASN A 39 -6.16 13.70 5.88
N LEU A 40 -6.68 12.51 5.72
CA LEU A 40 -7.33 12.12 4.47
C LEU A 40 -8.84 12.37 4.47
N GLY A 41 -9.39 12.79 5.60
CA GLY A 41 -10.82 13.06 5.71
C GLY A 41 -11.67 11.81 5.61
N VAL A 42 -11.19 10.69 6.16
CA VAL A 42 -11.93 9.43 6.14
C VAL A 42 -11.99 8.85 7.55
N ALA A 43 -12.77 7.79 7.72
CA ALA A 43 -12.85 7.10 9.01
C ALA A 43 -11.62 6.23 9.23
N GLU A 44 -11.27 5.98 10.50
CA GLU A 44 -10.17 5.07 10.81
C GLU A 44 -10.39 3.70 10.22
N ALA A 45 -11.66 3.23 10.22
CA ALA A 45 -11.97 1.94 9.63
C ALA A 45 -11.58 1.88 8.15
N THR A 46 -11.74 2.98 7.45
CA THR A 46 -11.34 3.07 6.04
C THR A 46 -9.82 2.98 5.91
N VAL A 47 -9.08 3.64 6.81
CA VAL A 47 -7.62 3.53 6.80
C VAL A 47 -7.21 2.07 7.05
N LYS A 48 -7.84 1.40 7.99
CA LYS A 48 -7.54 -0.01 8.27
C LYS A 48 -7.79 -0.89 7.06
N MET A 49 -8.85 -0.60 6.30
CA MET A 49 -9.12 -1.33 5.07
C MET A 49 -8.01 -1.17 4.05
N HIS A 50 -7.52 0.06 3.91
CA HIS A 50 -6.42 0.31 2.99
C HIS A 50 -5.14 -0.36 3.45
N ILE A 51 -4.88 -0.37 4.76
CA ILE A 51 -3.70 -1.05 5.28
C ILE A 51 -3.81 -2.56 5.04
N SER A 52 -4.99 -3.14 5.24
CA SER A 52 -5.20 -4.56 4.93
C SER A 52 -4.92 -4.85 3.46
N ALA A 53 -5.33 -3.95 2.58
CA ALA A 53 -5.05 -4.11 1.15
C ALA A 53 -3.56 -4.02 0.87
N LEU A 54 -2.84 -3.14 1.58
CA LEU A 54 -1.39 -3.01 1.42
C LEU A 54 -0.68 -4.28 1.91
N LEU A 55 -1.14 -4.86 3.01
CA LEU A 55 -0.56 -6.11 3.50
C LEU A 55 -0.67 -7.20 2.44
N ARG A 56 -1.84 -7.29 1.79
CA ARG A 56 -2.04 -8.29 0.74
C ARG A 56 -1.23 -7.95 -0.50
N PHE A 57 -1.20 -6.69 -0.88
CA PHE A 57 -0.47 -6.26 -2.08
C PHE A 57 1.00 -6.61 -1.98
N PHE A 58 1.60 -6.33 -0.84
CA PHE A 58 3.03 -6.61 -0.62
C PHE A 58 3.29 -8.01 -0.09
N ASN A 59 2.22 -8.75 0.22
CA ASN A 59 2.32 -10.11 0.77
C ASN A 59 3.18 -10.13 2.03
N VAL A 60 2.84 -9.26 2.97
CA VAL A 60 3.57 -9.13 4.23
C VAL A 60 2.59 -9.18 5.40
N GLN A 61 3.11 -9.22 6.62
CA GLN A 61 2.34 -9.54 7.80
C GLN A 61 2.00 -8.34 8.68
N ASN A 62 2.77 -7.28 8.57
CA ASN A 62 2.55 -6.14 9.45
C ASN A 62 3.02 -4.84 8.80
N ARG A 63 2.70 -3.77 9.49
CA ARG A 63 2.94 -2.40 9.04
C ARG A 63 4.41 -2.12 8.72
N THR A 64 5.31 -2.58 9.60
CA THR A 64 6.73 -2.37 9.39
C THR A 64 7.19 -3.05 8.10
N GLN A 65 6.70 -4.26 7.86
CA GLN A 65 7.06 -5.00 6.67
C GLN A 65 6.51 -4.36 5.40
N ILE A 66 5.34 -3.69 5.49
CA ILE A 66 4.84 -2.92 4.36
C ILE A 66 5.88 -1.88 3.94
N LEU A 67 6.39 -1.13 4.91
CA LEU A 67 7.33 -0.05 4.62
C LEU A 67 8.64 -0.57 4.07
N LEU A 68 9.15 -1.65 4.64
CA LEU A 68 10.39 -2.25 4.14
C LEU A 68 10.24 -2.71 2.70
N LYS A 69 9.15 -3.40 2.41
CA LYS A 69 8.92 -3.94 1.08
C LYS A 69 8.67 -2.81 0.08
N ALA A 70 7.87 -1.84 0.48
CA ALA A 70 7.57 -0.70 -0.39
C ALA A 70 8.85 0.07 -0.75
N LYS A 71 9.74 0.21 0.21
CA LYS A 71 11.00 0.88 -0.03
C LYS A 71 11.88 0.08 -0.97
N GLN A 72 11.96 -1.24 -0.75
CA GLN A 72 12.73 -2.13 -1.61
C GLN A 72 12.25 -2.08 -3.05
N GLU A 73 10.95 -1.94 -3.24
CA GLU A 73 10.35 -1.95 -4.57
C GLU A 73 10.23 -0.56 -5.19
N GLY A 74 10.67 0.46 -4.48
CA GLY A 74 10.68 1.80 -5.04
C GLY A 74 9.38 2.57 -4.96
N TRP A 75 8.44 2.11 -4.11
CA TRP A 75 7.18 2.84 -3.94
C TRP A 75 7.33 4.07 -3.07
N ILE A 76 8.30 4.03 -2.18
CA ILE A 76 8.60 5.16 -1.31
C ILE A 76 10.09 5.35 -1.16
#